data_433bb6e5148311a342ad483ee286b716
#
_entry.id   433bb6e5148311a342ad483ee286b716
#
_cell.length_a   1.000
_cell.length_b   1.000
_cell.length_c   1.000
_cell.angle_alpha   90.00
_cell.angle_beta   90.00
_cell.angle_gamma   90.00
#
_symmetry.space_group_name_H-M   'P 1'
#
loop_
_entity.id
_entity.type
_entity.pdbx_description
1 polymer ?
#
loop_
_entity_poly.entity_id
_entity_poly.type
_entity_poly.pdbx_seq_one_letter_code
_entity_poly.pdbx_strand_id
1 'polypeptide(L)'
;MAVARASHRSTSSSASLPAIPPGTTVTTLDNGLTVILREDRSAPVVSAQAWAQTGSVHEGRFLGAGLSHVLEHMLFKGTATRPPGQIDREVQDAGGYMNAYTSFDRTVYHIDAPNTGTRVAVDVLCDIMQHATLPEDELVKELDVIRREMDMGHDDPGRRAGRRLFETAYTRSPYRFTVIGYRDSFDTL
;
A
#
# COMPACT_ATOMS: atom_id res chain seq x y z
N MET A 1 42.14 -16.46 -36.69
CA MET A 1 41.57 -16.66 -35.35
C MET A 1 40.02 -16.65 -35.46
N ALA A 2 39.37 -17.79 -35.31
CA ALA A 2 37.90 -17.90 -35.43
C ALA A 2 37.28 -17.67 -34.06
N VAL A 3 36.44 -16.66 -33.94
CA VAL A 3 35.68 -16.39 -32.72
C VAL A 3 34.42 -17.31 -32.70
N ALA A 4 34.40 -18.25 -31.77
CA ALA A 4 33.27 -19.15 -31.57
C ALA A 4 32.08 -18.34 -31.04
N ARG A 5 30.94 -18.29 -31.82
CA ARG A 5 29.67 -17.79 -31.37
C ARG A 5 29.03 -18.81 -30.41
N ALA A 6 28.93 -18.46 -29.15
CA ALA A 6 28.14 -19.21 -28.20
C ALA A 6 26.64 -19.05 -28.54
N SER A 7 25.99 -20.15 -28.92
CA SER A 7 24.53 -20.18 -29.09
C SER A 7 23.87 -20.26 -27.71
N HIS A 8 23.28 -19.19 -27.26
CA HIS A 8 22.36 -19.20 -26.11
C HIS A 8 21.11 -19.99 -26.50
N ARG A 9 20.99 -21.24 -26.04
CA ARG A 9 19.72 -21.94 -25.97
C ARG A 9 18.89 -21.28 -24.89
N SER A 10 17.89 -20.52 -25.27
CA SER A 10 16.81 -20.08 -24.38
C SER A 10 15.97 -21.31 -24.02
N THR A 11 16.19 -21.90 -22.85
CA THR A 11 15.25 -22.80 -22.21
C THR A 11 14.16 -21.93 -21.61
N SER A 12 13.03 -21.79 -22.31
CA SER A 12 11.80 -21.25 -21.73
C SER A 12 11.29 -22.25 -20.69
N SER A 13 11.75 -22.13 -19.45
CA SER A 13 11.09 -22.72 -18.30
C SER A 13 9.77 -21.97 -18.17
N SER A 14 8.65 -22.61 -18.52
CA SER A 14 7.33 -22.14 -18.12
C SER A 14 7.23 -22.31 -16.60
N ALA A 15 7.61 -21.27 -15.86
CA ALA A 15 7.38 -21.22 -14.44
C ALA A 15 5.86 -21.29 -14.25
N SER A 16 5.33 -22.43 -13.79
CA SER A 16 3.95 -22.52 -13.38
C SER A 16 3.73 -21.56 -12.20
N LEU A 17 2.65 -20.78 -12.26
CA LEU A 17 2.24 -19.97 -11.11
C LEU A 17 2.10 -20.88 -9.89
N PRO A 18 2.47 -20.40 -8.69
CA PRO A 18 2.25 -21.15 -7.47
C PRO A 18 0.78 -21.57 -7.35
N ALA A 19 0.52 -22.80 -6.91
CA ALA A 19 -0.85 -23.23 -6.66
C ALA A 19 -1.48 -22.36 -5.56
N ILE A 20 -2.77 -22.05 -5.70
CA ILE A 20 -3.54 -21.37 -4.64
C ILE A 20 -3.50 -22.27 -3.40
N PRO A 21 -3.12 -21.74 -2.22
CA PRO A 21 -3.05 -22.52 -0.99
C PRO A 21 -4.39 -23.19 -0.66
N PRO A 22 -4.39 -24.42 -0.12
CA PRO A 22 -5.61 -25.06 0.33
C PRO A 22 -6.41 -24.18 1.31
N GLY A 23 -7.74 -24.26 1.26
CA GLY A 23 -8.63 -23.45 2.10
C GLY A 23 -8.80 -22.00 1.63
N THR A 24 -8.28 -21.64 0.44
CA THR A 24 -8.45 -20.32 -0.13
C THR A 24 -9.63 -20.31 -1.10
N THR A 25 -10.56 -19.38 -0.91
CA THR A 25 -11.66 -19.06 -1.83
C THR A 25 -11.39 -17.73 -2.47
N VAL A 26 -11.57 -17.63 -3.80
CA VAL A 26 -11.50 -16.39 -4.57
C VAL A 26 -12.83 -16.18 -5.25
N THR A 27 -13.47 -15.03 -4.99
CA THR A 27 -14.79 -14.68 -5.56
C THR A 27 -14.75 -13.25 -6.05
N THR A 28 -15.31 -13.00 -7.23
CA THR A 28 -15.53 -11.64 -7.74
C THR A 28 -17.01 -11.29 -7.55
N LEU A 29 -17.27 -10.16 -6.89
CA LEU A 29 -18.62 -9.62 -6.70
C LEU A 29 -19.11 -8.91 -7.97
N ASP A 30 -20.42 -8.63 -8.04
CA ASP A 30 -21.05 -7.98 -9.23
C ASP A 30 -20.47 -6.59 -9.53
N ASN A 31 -19.95 -5.90 -8.51
CA ASN A 31 -19.28 -4.60 -8.66
C ASN A 31 -17.81 -4.69 -9.10
N GLY A 32 -17.30 -5.90 -9.36
CA GLY A 32 -15.92 -6.16 -9.77
C GLY A 32 -14.92 -6.33 -8.61
N LEU A 33 -15.33 -6.19 -7.36
CA LEU A 33 -14.45 -6.42 -6.21
C LEU A 33 -14.08 -7.90 -6.11
N THR A 34 -12.78 -8.18 -6.09
CA THR A 34 -12.28 -9.54 -5.82
C THR A 34 -12.10 -9.74 -4.32
N VAL A 35 -12.78 -10.73 -3.77
CA VAL A 35 -12.65 -11.15 -2.38
C VAL A 35 -11.84 -12.43 -2.31
N ILE A 36 -10.77 -12.42 -1.53
CA ILE A 36 -9.93 -13.57 -1.25
C ILE A 36 -10.12 -13.93 0.21
N LEU A 37 -10.64 -15.12 0.48
CA LEU A 37 -10.86 -15.63 1.83
C LEU A 37 -10.01 -16.89 2.04
N ARG A 38 -9.21 -16.88 3.09
CA ARG A 38 -8.47 -18.05 3.54
C ARG A 38 -8.80 -18.33 5.00
N GLU A 39 -9.37 -19.49 5.25
CA GLU A 39 -9.62 -19.96 6.62
C GLU A 39 -8.36 -20.66 7.16
N ASP A 40 -7.86 -20.16 8.31
CA ASP A 40 -6.79 -20.79 9.08
C ASP A 40 -7.18 -20.75 10.56
N ARG A 41 -7.39 -21.92 11.15
CA ARG A 41 -7.84 -22.05 12.55
C ARG A 41 -6.71 -22.27 13.54
N SER A 42 -5.47 -22.05 13.15
CA SER A 42 -4.30 -22.22 14.02
C SER A 42 -4.25 -21.23 15.18
N ALA A 43 -4.89 -20.06 15.03
CA ALA A 43 -5.00 -19.04 16.07
C ALA A 43 -6.34 -18.28 15.95
N PRO A 44 -6.90 -17.74 17.08
CA PRO A 44 -8.17 -17.03 17.07
C PRO A 44 -7.99 -15.55 16.65
N VAL A 45 -7.38 -15.32 15.49
CA VAL A 45 -7.10 -13.99 14.93
C VAL A 45 -7.63 -13.85 13.52
N VAL A 46 -7.84 -12.62 13.08
CA VAL A 46 -8.15 -12.24 11.70
C VAL A 46 -7.16 -11.19 11.23
N SER A 47 -6.74 -11.31 9.97
CA SER A 47 -6.10 -10.23 9.21
C SER A 47 -7.03 -9.84 8.07
N ALA A 48 -7.69 -8.71 8.19
CA ALA A 48 -8.52 -8.14 7.13
C ALA A 48 -7.69 -7.13 6.34
N GLN A 49 -7.75 -7.19 5.00
CA GLN A 49 -6.94 -6.34 4.14
C GLN A 49 -7.75 -5.79 2.98
N ALA A 50 -7.59 -4.51 2.68
CA ALA A 50 -8.12 -3.84 1.49
C ALA A 50 -6.94 -3.45 0.57
N TRP A 51 -6.94 -3.97 -0.65
CA TRP A 51 -5.88 -3.80 -1.63
C TRP A 51 -6.37 -2.91 -2.77
N ALA A 52 -5.83 -1.70 -2.88
CA ALA A 52 -6.00 -0.85 -4.05
C ALA A 52 -4.86 -1.12 -5.05
N GLN A 53 -5.20 -1.44 -6.30
CA GLN A 53 -4.22 -1.64 -7.39
C GLN A 53 -3.73 -0.29 -7.93
N THR A 54 -3.34 0.59 -7.01
CA THR A 54 -2.87 1.95 -7.29
C THR A 54 -1.76 2.29 -6.31
N GLY A 55 -0.64 2.78 -6.83
CA GLY A 55 0.51 3.23 -6.06
C GLY A 55 1.28 4.30 -6.83
N SER A 56 2.49 4.60 -6.41
CA SER A 56 3.24 5.76 -6.90
C SER A 56 3.48 5.79 -8.41
N VAL A 57 3.53 4.66 -9.09
CA VAL A 57 3.70 4.60 -10.55
C VAL A 57 2.48 5.13 -11.32
N HIS A 58 1.32 5.24 -10.66
CA HIS A 58 0.06 5.70 -11.24
C HIS A 58 -0.21 7.20 -11.05
N GLU A 59 0.70 7.95 -10.42
CA GLU A 59 0.51 9.36 -10.11
C GLU A 59 0.52 10.30 -11.33
N GLY A 60 0.76 9.77 -12.53
CA GLY A 60 0.68 10.52 -13.78
C GLY A 60 1.58 11.76 -13.79
N ARG A 61 1.01 12.94 -13.93
CA ARG A 61 1.74 14.23 -13.92
C ARG A 61 2.37 14.58 -12.57
N PHE A 62 1.92 13.95 -11.49
CA PHE A 62 2.43 14.12 -10.13
C PHE A 62 3.48 13.06 -9.75
N LEU A 63 3.99 12.31 -10.73
CA LEU A 63 4.96 11.25 -10.50
C LEU A 63 6.19 11.78 -9.77
N GLY A 64 6.45 11.19 -8.59
CA GLY A 64 7.51 11.63 -7.68
C GLY A 64 7.11 12.71 -6.69
N ALA A 65 5.82 13.11 -6.65
CA ALA A 65 5.30 14.00 -5.62
C ALA A 65 4.80 13.25 -4.37
N GLY A 66 4.60 11.92 -4.44
CA GLY A 66 4.17 11.12 -3.29
C GLY A 66 2.66 11.19 -3.01
N LEU A 67 1.86 11.52 -4.02
CA LEU A 67 0.41 11.70 -3.88
C LEU A 67 -0.28 10.43 -3.35
N SER A 68 0.15 9.25 -3.80
CA SER A 68 -0.40 7.98 -3.31
C SER A 68 -0.14 7.76 -1.82
N HIS A 69 1.01 8.19 -1.33
CA HIS A 69 1.35 8.12 0.09
C HIS A 69 0.56 9.14 0.93
N VAL A 70 0.35 10.35 0.39
CA VAL A 70 -0.54 11.34 1.02
C VAL A 70 -1.96 10.77 1.15
N LEU A 71 -2.48 10.14 0.10
CA LEU A 71 -3.80 9.53 0.13
C LEU A 71 -3.89 8.38 1.14
N GLU A 72 -2.83 7.58 1.29
CA GLU A 72 -2.73 6.55 2.33
C GLU A 72 -2.99 7.13 3.71
N HIS A 73 -2.29 8.21 4.09
CA HIS A 73 -2.47 8.90 5.37
C HIS A 73 -3.89 9.44 5.54
N MET A 74 -4.44 10.00 4.47
CA MET A 74 -5.72 10.71 4.53
C MET A 74 -6.93 9.78 4.68
N LEU A 75 -6.86 8.51 4.26
CA LEU A 75 -7.97 7.57 4.45
C LEU A 75 -8.26 7.26 5.93
N PHE A 76 -7.27 7.44 6.81
CA PHE A 76 -7.43 7.27 8.27
C PHE A 76 -8.10 8.47 8.96
N LYS A 77 -8.27 9.61 8.27
CA LYS A 77 -8.68 10.88 8.88
C LYS A 77 -10.17 11.08 8.98
N GLY A 78 -10.95 10.06 8.69
CA GLY A 78 -12.39 10.02 8.89
C GLY A 78 -13.20 9.75 7.64
N THR A 79 -14.42 9.35 7.90
CA THR A 79 -15.46 9.08 6.89
C THR A 79 -16.70 9.92 7.19
N ALA A 80 -17.72 9.80 6.35
CA ALA A 80 -19.01 10.46 6.59
C ALA A 80 -19.67 10.02 7.92
N THR A 81 -19.36 8.82 8.41
CA THR A 81 -19.95 8.23 9.62
C THR A 81 -18.99 8.14 10.80
N ARG A 82 -17.69 8.29 10.55
CA ARG A 82 -16.61 8.19 11.57
C ARG A 82 -15.77 9.46 11.56
N PRO A 83 -15.97 10.39 12.51
CA PRO A 83 -15.13 11.57 12.64
C PRO A 83 -13.66 11.19 12.94
N PRO A 84 -12.71 12.13 12.74
CA PRO A 84 -11.29 11.89 13.02
C PRO A 84 -11.03 11.27 14.40
N GLY A 85 -10.19 10.23 14.45
CA GLY A 85 -9.84 9.48 15.66
C GLY A 85 -10.88 8.44 16.10
N GLN A 86 -12.06 8.36 15.46
CA GLN A 86 -13.04 7.30 15.80
C GLN A 86 -12.62 5.95 15.21
N ILE A 87 -12.04 5.94 14.02
CA ILE A 87 -11.54 4.73 13.36
C ILE A 87 -10.55 4.02 14.30
N ASP A 88 -9.55 4.74 14.80
CA ASP A 88 -8.55 4.18 15.71
C ASP A 88 -9.18 3.61 16.98
N ARG A 89 -10.14 4.34 17.57
CA ARG A 89 -10.84 3.87 18.77
C ARG A 89 -11.63 2.59 18.53
N GLU A 90 -12.41 2.52 17.45
CA GLU A 90 -13.21 1.32 17.14
C GLU A 90 -12.31 0.09 16.93
N VAL A 91 -11.18 0.25 16.24
CA VAL A 91 -10.21 -0.83 16.04
C VAL A 91 -9.55 -1.24 17.34
N GLN A 92 -9.12 -0.28 18.19
CA GLN A 92 -8.51 -0.56 19.49
C GLN A 92 -9.49 -1.20 20.47
N ASP A 93 -10.74 -0.74 20.52
CA ASP A 93 -11.80 -1.33 21.36
C ASP A 93 -12.13 -2.78 20.94
N ALA A 94 -11.97 -3.10 19.66
CA ALA A 94 -12.05 -4.47 19.15
C ALA A 94 -10.79 -5.32 19.44
N GLY A 95 -9.78 -4.75 20.10
CA GLY A 95 -8.50 -5.40 20.38
C GLY A 95 -7.58 -5.48 19.15
N GLY A 96 -7.83 -4.68 18.13
CA GLY A 96 -7.13 -4.70 16.86
C GLY A 96 -6.01 -3.67 16.76
N TYR A 97 -5.23 -3.84 15.72
CA TYR A 97 -4.22 -2.90 15.25
C TYR A 97 -4.43 -2.64 13.75
N MET A 98 -4.37 -1.39 13.36
CA MET A 98 -4.55 -0.96 11.97
C MET A 98 -3.28 -0.29 11.45
N ASN A 99 -2.95 -0.59 10.20
CA ASN A 99 -1.85 0.06 9.50
C ASN A 99 -2.10 0.04 7.98
N ALA A 100 -1.23 0.74 7.24
CA ALA A 100 -1.22 0.72 5.79
C ALA A 100 0.20 0.81 5.26
N TYR A 101 0.36 0.57 3.97
CA TYR A 101 1.57 0.87 3.23
C TYR A 101 1.28 1.15 1.77
N THR A 102 2.00 2.09 1.20
CA THR A 102 2.03 2.37 -0.24
C THR A 102 3.29 1.77 -0.87
N SER A 103 3.11 1.11 -1.99
CA SER A 103 4.18 0.61 -2.84
C SER A 103 4.12 1.29 -4.22
N PHE A 104 4.93 0.81 -5.15
CA PHE A 104 4.95 1.33 -6.52
C PHE A 104 3.62 1.10 -7.26
N ASP A 105 2.99 -0.06 -7.07
CA ASP A 105 1.84 -0.55 -7.85
C ASP A 105 0.58 -0.78 -7.01
N ARG A 106 0.65 -0.61 -5.70
CA ARG A 106 -0.47 -0.86 -4.78
C ARG A 106 -0.39 -0.02 -3.52
N THR A 107 -1.56 0.20 -2.92
CA THR A 107 -1.71 0.67 -1.54
C THR A 107 -2.56 -0.33 -0.79
N VAL A 108 -2.14 -0.71 0.41
CA VAL A 108 -2.81 -1.74 1.22
C VAL A 108 -3.10 -1.18 2.59
N TYR A 109 -4.35 -1.33 3.02
CA TYR A 109 -4.82 -1.04 4.37
C TYR A 109 -5.13 -2.36 5.05
N HIS A 110 -4.72 -2.56 6.29
CA HIS A 110 -4.96 -3.81 6.99
C HIS A 110 -5.29 -3.58 8.47
N ILE A 111 -6.11 -4.47 8.98
CA ILE A 111 -6.46 -4.56 10.39
C ILE A 111 -6.25 -6.00 10.85
N ASP A 112 -5.39 -6.15 11.86
CA ASP A 112 -5.16 -7.41 12.56
C ASP A 112 -5.88 -7.34 13.91
N ALA A 113 -6.74 -8.31 14.19
CA ALA A 113 -7.58 -8.30 15.40
C ALA A 113 -7.86 -9.73 15.90
N PRO A 114 -8.32 -9.92 17.15
CA PRO A 114 -8.97 -11.16 17.55
C PRO A 114 -10.13 -11.49 16.61
N ASN A 115 -10.45 -12.76 16.42
CA ASN A 115 -11.53 -13.19 15.51
C ASN A 115 -12.90 -12.58 15.86
N THR A 116 -13.13 -12.20 17.13
CA THR A 116 -14.32 -11.47 17.57
C THR A 116 -14.43 -10.07 16.98
N GLY A 117 -13.31 -9.47 16.58
CA GLY A 117 -13.21 -8.16 15.93
C GLY A 117 -13.38 -8.19 14.40
N THR A 118 -13.59 -9.37 13.79
CA THR A 118 -13.67 -9.52 12.32
C THR A 118 -14.66 -8.54 11.68
N ARG A 119 -15.85 -8.38 12.27
CA ARG A 119 -16.88 -7.48 11.73
C ARG A 119 -16.43 -6.02 11.72
N VAL A 120 -15.81 -5.57 12.82
CA VAL A 120 -15.29 -4.20 12.93
C VAL A 120 -14.18 -3.99 11.90
N ALA A 121 -13.25 -4.93 11.78
CA ALA A 121 -12.15 -4.83 10.82
C ALA A 121 -12.64 -4.69 9.36
N VAL A 122 -13.60 -5.53 8.96
CA VAL A 122 -14.17 -5.47 7.60
C VAL A 122 -14.98 -4.20 7.38
N ASP A 123 -15.81 -3.81 8.34
CA ASP A 123 -16.67 -2.62 8.25
C ASP A 123 -15.84 -1.34 8.14
N VAL A 124 -14.81 -1.18 8.98
CA VAL A 124 -13.91 -0.03 8.94
C VAL A 124 -13.17 0.03 7.60
N LEU A 125 -12.60 -1.07 7.12
CA LEU A 125 -11.90 -1.08 5.84
C LEU A 125 -12.83 -0.75 4.67
N CYS A 126 -14.05 -1.29 4.65
CA CYS A 126 -15.03 -0.97 3.62
C CYS A 126 -15.45 0.51 3.66
N ASP A 127 -15.57 1.08 4.85
CA ASP A 127 -15.99 2.47 5.03
C ASP A 127 -14.90 3.45 4.58
N ILE A 128 -13.65 3.27 5.01
CA ILE A 128 -12.55 4.15 4.58
C ILE A 128 -12.31 4.10 3.07
N MET A 129 -12.44 2.93 2.45
CA MET A 129 -12.25 2.76 1.01
C MET A 129 -13.34 3.41 0.16
N GLN A 130 -14.54 3.63 0.71
CA GLN A 130 -15.70 4.14 -0.03
C GLN A 130 -16.12 5.54 0.39
N HIS A 131 -15.90 5.92 1.64
CA HIS A 131 -16.52 7.09 2.25
C HIS A 131 -15.54 8.04 2.94
N ALA A 132 -14.22 7.90 2.72
CA ALA A 132 -13.23 8.83 3.26
C ALA A 132 -13.56 10.27 2.84
N THR A 133 -13.56 11.20 3.79
CA THR A 133 -13.94 12.60 3.58
C THR A 133 -12.77 13.50 3.22
N LEU A 134 -11.55 13.05 3.46
CA LEU A 134 -10.30 13.78 3.17
C LEU A 134 -10.33 15.24 3.69
N PRO A 135 -10.50 15.49 5.00
CA PRO A 135 -10.66 16.84 5.54
C PRO A 135 -9.41 17.71 5.29
N GLU A 136 -9.61 18.96 4.84
CA GLU A 136 -8.51 19.86 4.48
C GLU A 136 -7.63 20.21 5.70
N ASP A 137 -8.22 20.39 6.87
CA ASP A 137 -7.49 20.69 8.11
C ASP A 137 -6.62 19.52 8.57
N GLU A 138 -7.03 18.28 8.31
CA GLU A 138 -6.23 17.08 8.55
C GLU A 138 -5.13 16.94 7.48
N LEU A 139 -5.43 17.26 6.22
CA LEU A 139 -4.42 17.23 5.15
C LEU A 139 -3.22 18.15 5.48
N VAL A 140 -3.46 19.38 5.93
CA VAL A 140 -2.39 20.30 6.31
C VAL A 140 -1.47 19.70 7.38
N LYS A 141 -2.04 19.03 8.38
CA LYS A 141 -1.29 18.37 9.45
C LYS A 141 -0.47 17.17 8.91
N GLU A 142 -1.08 16.36 8.04
CA GLU A 142 -0.43 15.18 7.47
C GLU A 142 0.71 15.54 6.52
N LEU A 143 0.59 16.61 5.75
CA LEU A 143 1.70 17.09 4.94
C LEU A 143 2.95 17.38 5.80
N ASP A 144 2.79 17.91 7.01
CA ASP A 144 3.91 18.12 7.93
C ASP A 144 4.44 16.83 8.54
N VAL A 145 3.58 15.83 8.77
CA VAL A 145 4.01 14.48 9.19
C VAL A 145 4.86 13.85 8.10
N ILE A 146 4.39 13.85 6.85
CA ILE A 146 5.09 13.25 5.71
C ILE A 146 6.44 13.96 5.46
N ARG A 147 6.51 15.29 5.65
CA ARG A 147 7.78 16.03 5.57
C ARG A 147 8.81 15.50 6.58
N ARG A 148 8.38 15.22 7.81
CA ARG A 148 9.28 14.62 8.84
C ARG A 148 9.70 13.21 8.47
N GLU A 149 8.82 12.42 7.87
CA GLU A 149 9.16 11.08 7.38
C GLU A 149 10.18 11.12 6.24
N MET A 150 10.07 12.10 5.33
CA MET A 150 11.07 12.34 4.30
C MET A 150 12.45 12.64 4.91
N ASP A 151 12.48 13.50 5.95
CA ASP A 151 13.70 13.85 6.66
C ASP A 151 14.32 12.61 7.35
N MET A 152 13.50 11.81 8.07
CA MET A 152 13.96 10.54 8.66
C MET A 152 14.47 9.55 7.61
N GLY A 153 13.80 9.48 6.45
CA GLY A 153 14.24 8.64 5.33
C GLY A 153 15.54 9.13 4.70
N HIS A 154 15.78 10.45 4.72
CA HIS A 154 17.03 11.05 4.27
C HIS A 154 18.20 10.74 5.22
N ASP A 155 17.93 10.71 6.52
CA ASP A 155 18.96 10.44 7.54
C ASP A 155 19.33 8.95 7.64
N ASP A 156 18.50 8.04 7.10
CA ASP A 156 18.77 6.60 7.07
C ASP A 156 19.66 6.22 5.86
N PRO A 157 20.91 5.75 6.10
CA PRO A 157 21.81 5.36 5.02
C PRO A 157 21.28 4.20 4.15
N GLY A 158 20.53 3.26 4.74
CA GLY A 158 19.96 2.11 4.04
C GLY A 158 18.84 2.55 3.06
N ARG A 159 17.94 3.40 3.51
CA ARG A 159 16.88 3.98 2.68
C ARG A 159 17.47 4.85 1.55
N ARG A 160 18.50 5.65 1.85
CA ARG A 160 19.22 6.42 0.82
C ARG A 160 19.86 5.54 -0.23
N ALA A 161 20.56 4.48 0.19
CA ALA A 161 21.18 3.53 -0.74
C ALA A 161 20.14 2.83 -1.61
N GLY A 162 19.04 2.36 -1.04
CA GLY A 162 17.90 1.78 -1.76
C GLY A 162 17.31 2.73 -2.80
N ARG A 163 17.02 3.97 -2.42
CA ARG A 163 16.54 5.00 -3.34
C ARG A 163 17.53 5.23 -4.49
N ARG A 164 18.81 5.40 -4.18
CA ARG A 164 19.84 5.63 -5.19
C ARG A 164 20.01 4.44 -6.14
N LEU A 165 19.83 3.23 -5.64
CA LEU A 165 19.83 2.01 -6.46
C LEU A 165 18.72 2.07 -7.51
N PHE A 166 17.48 2.36 -7.12
CA PHE A 166 16.33 2.44 -8.03
C PHE A 166 16.50 3.59 -9.04
N GLU A 167 16.90 4.78 -8.61
CA GLU A 167 17.20 5.92 -9.48
C GLU A 167 18.25 5.60 -10.56
N THR A 168 19.22 4.74 -10.23
CA THR A 168 20.33 4.36 -11.13
C THR A 168 19.93 3.20 -12.04
N ALA A 169 19.23 2.19 -11.50
CA ALA A 169 18.83 0.99 -12.22
C ALA A 169 17.73 1.27 -13.25
N TYR A 170 16.81 2.18 -12.96
CA TYR A 170 15.71 2.52 -13.82
C TYR A 170 15.90 3.91 -14.45
N THR A 171 16.15 3.95 -15.77
CA THR A 171 16.33 5.22 -16.50
C THR A 171 15.03 5.78 -17.07
N ARG A 172 14.04 4.92 -17.39
CA ARG A 172 12.77 5.29 -18.04
C ARG A 172 11.54 4.86 -17.26
N SER A 173 11.63 3.78 -16.48
CA SER A 173 10.51 3.26 -15.69
C SER A 173 10.15 4.21 -14.54
N PRO A 174 8.85 4.38 -14.21
CA PRO A 174 8.41 5.12 -13.04
C PRO A 174 8.93 4.57 -11.70
N TYR A 175 9.41 3.33 -11.66
CA TYR A 175 10.08 2.75 -10.48
C TYR A 175 11.35 3.51 -10.04
N ARG A 176 11.86 4.41 -10.86
CA ARG A 176 12.99 5.28 -10.49
C ARG A 176 12.65 6.32 -9.41
N PHE A 177 11.37 6.66 -9.27
CA PHE A 177 10.90 7.67 -8.32
C PHE A 177 10.60 7.02 -6.97
N THR A 178 10.86 7.74 -5.88
CA THR A 178 10.53 7.24 -4.54
C THR A 178 9.03 7.34 -4.28
N VAL A 179 8.50 6.37 -3.54
CA VAL A 179 7.06 6.30 -3.20
C VAL A 179 6.61 7.47 -2.34
N ILE A 180 7.45 7.87 -1.37
CA ILE A 180 7.14 9.01 -0.48
C ILE A 180 7.21 10.37 -1.20
N GLY A 181 7.82 10.41 -2.38
CA GLY A 181 8.02 11.64 -3.14
C GLY A 181 9.35 12.35 -2.84
N TYR A 182 9.65 13.34 -3.68
CA TYR A 182 10.77 14.26 -3.48
C TYR A 182 10.25 15.57 -2.92
N ARG A 183 10.98 16.18 -1.98
CA ARG A 183 10.56 17.39 -1.27
C ARG A 183 10.10 18.50 -2.21
N ASP A 184 10.90 18.80 -3.23
CA ASP A 184 10.59 19.87 -4.18
C ASP A 184 9.29 19.63 -4.97
N SER A 185 8.99 18.38 -5.32
CA SER A 185 7.74 18.00 -6.00
C SER A 185 6.55 17.94 -5.03
N PHE A 186 6.76 17.40 -3.83
CA PHE A 186 5.77 17.31 -2.78
C PHE A 186 5.23 18.66 -2.33
N ASP A 187 6.12 19.66 -2.17
CA ASP A 187 5.76 21.01 -1.73
C ASP A 187 4.98 21.82 -2.82
N THR A 188 4.72 21.21 -4.00
CA THR A 188 3.86 21.77 -5.06
C THR A 188 2.45 21.15 -5.10
N LEU A 189 2.14 20.19 -4.23
CA LEU A 189 0.82 19.58 -4.10
C LEU A 189 -0.20 20.52 -3.37
#